data_2a7c46cf08d6320ea14b8058686fa40a
#
_entry.id   2a7c46cf08d6320ea14b8058686fa40a
#
_cell.length_a   1.000
_cell.length_b   1.000
_cell.length_c   1.000
_cell.angle_alpha   90.00
_cell.angle_beta   90.00
_cell.angle_gamma   90.00
#
_symmetry.space_group_name_H-M   'P 1'
#
loop_
_entity.id
_entity.type
_entity.pdbx_description
1 polymer ?
#
loop_
_entity_poly.entity_id
_entity_poly.type
_entity_poly.pdbx_seq_one_letter_code
_entity_poly.pdbx_strand_id
1 'polypeptide(L)'
;FKNKKYLDLDKDIIWPHINKKKIKGQIFDDQIFDIGDGINEFNLAKKKINKILKKPCCFLDRDGVINYDYGYVGKIKTFKWMPGVKKAIRYLNKKNYYVIIVTNQAGIAYGYYSEKDFYNLNSYIRSNLSEGKTYLDKIYFCPYHIRSKIKKYKKNSQLRKPGTGMLKKAFKDFHILKSKSFLIGDKISDALC
;
A
#
# COMPACT_ATOMS: atom_id res chain seq x y z
N PHE A 1 -3.24 -12.38 46.13
CA PHE A 1 -2.10 -12.26 45.24
C PHE A 1 -0.72 -12.17 45.94
N LYS A 2 -0.67 -12.15 47.30
CA LYS A 2 0.58 -11.75 48.03
C LYS A 2 1.76 -12.72 47.94
N ASN A 3 1.66 -13.93 47.39
CA ASN A 3 2.75 -14.91 47.41
C ASN A 3 3.00 -15.72 46.14
N LYS A 4 2.45 -15.32 44.98
CA LYS A 4 2.75 -16.00 43.70
C LYS A 4 3.75 -15.20 42.92
N LYS A 5 4.87 -15.84 42.53
CA LYS A 5 5.93 -15.26 41.69
C LYS A 5 5.45 -15.00 40.24
N TYR A 6 4.45 -15.75 39.80
CA TYR A 6 3.79 -15.62 38.48
C TYR A 6 2.29 -15.77 38.68
N LEU A 7 1.48 -14.94 37.98
CA LEU A 7 0.03 -15.01 37.93
C LEU A 7 -0.41 -15.58 36.57
N ASP A 8 -1.24 -16.60 36.62
CA ASP A 8 -1.93 -17.10 35.42
C ASP A 8 -3.19 -16.25 35.20
N LEU A 9 -3.30 -15.64 34.02
CA LEU A 9 -4.39 -14.74 33.69
C LEU A 9 -5.76 -15.43 33.82
N ASP A 10 -5.88 -16.66 33.32
CA ASP A 10 -7.15 -17.38 33.32
C ASP A 10 -7.52 -17.85 34.72
N LYS A 11 -6.61 -18.59 35.38
CA LYS A 11 -6.88 -19.23 36.67
C LYS A 11 -6.93 -18.27 37.85
N ASP A 12 -6.04 -17.27 37.85
CA ASP A 12 -5.86 -16.39 39.01
C ASP A 12 -6.66 -15.08 38.89
N ILE A 13 -6.99 -14.66 37.67
CA ILE A 13 -7.68 -13.39 37.42
C ILE A 13 -9.05 -13.57 36.80
N ILE A 14 -9.20 -14.31 35.71
CA ILE A 14 -10.46 -14.39 34.99
C ILE A 14 -11.47 -15.29 35.73
N TRP A 15 -11.13 -16.54 35.99
CA TRP A 15 -12.05 -17.50 36.60
C TRP A 15 -12.66 -17.05 37.94
N PRO A 16 -11.88 -16.48 38.89
CA PRO A 16 -12.48 -16.02 40.16
C PRO A 16 -13.50 -14.89 40.01
N HIS A 17 -13.54 -14.21 38.87
CA HIS A 17 -14.38 -13.03 38.62
C HIS A 17 -15.53 -13.28 37.64
N ILE A 18 -15.53 -14.39 36.87
CA ILE A 18 -16.59 -14.73 35.92
C ILE A 18 -17.95 -14.87 36.69
N ASN A 19 -17.99 -15.69 37.71
CA ASN A 19 -19.21 -15.95 38.48
C ASN A 19 -19.70 -14.72 39.27
N LYS A 20 -18.86 -13.73 39.47
CA LYS A 20 -19.21 -12.47 40.12
C LYS A 20 -19.75 -11.41 39.16
N LYS A 21 -19.94 -11.76 37.89
CA LYS A 21 -20.36 -10.85 36.79
C LYS A 21 -19.53 -9.57 36.66
N LYS A 22 -18.27 -9.61 37.11
CA LYS A 22 -17.33 -8.47 37.05
C LYS A 22 -16.54 -8.41 35.74
N ILE A 23 -16.59 -9.47 34.94
CA ILE A 23 -15.93 -9.56 33.64
C ILE A 23 -17.01 -9.66 32.58
N LYS A 24 -16.88 -8.85 31.51
CA LYS A 24 -17.72 -8.93 30.32
C LYS A 24 -16.87 -9.48 29.17
N GLY A 25 -17.38 -10.50 28.50
CA GLY A 25 -16.81 -11.02 27.26
C GLY A 25 -17.49 -10.39 26.06
N GLN A 26 -16.72 -10.25 24.98
CA GLN A 26 -17.25 -9.89 23.67
C GLN A 26 -16.90 -11.00 22.69
N ILE A 27 -17.88 -11.42 21.89
CA ILE A 27 -17.68 -12.42 20.85
C ILE A 27 -17.18 -11.69 19.60
N PHE A 28 -16.09 -12.19 19.02
CA PHE A 28 -15.56 -11.75 17.73
C PHE A 28 -15.62 -12.93 16.77
N ASP A 29 -16.04 -12.66 15.53
CA ASP A 29 -16.04 -13.67 14.45
C ASP A 29 -14.67 -13.79 13.77
N ASP A 30 -13.66 -13.04 14.25
CA ASP A 30 -12.32 -13.04 13.72
C ASP A 30 -11.51 -14.25 14.21
N GLN A 31 -10.60 -14.71 13.35
CA GLN A 31 -9.73 -15.84 13.67
C GLN A 31 -8.62 -15.39 14.63
N ILE A 32 -8.56 -16.03 15.80
CA ILE A 32 -7.49 -15.82 16.79
C ILE A 32 -6.40 -16.87 16.58
N PHE A 33 -5.14 -16.44 16.66
CA PHE A 33 -3.97 -17.31 16.65
C PHE A 33 -3.27 -17.22 18.00
N ASP A 34 -3.29 -18.29 18.76
CA ASP A 34 -2.46 -18.45 19.94
C ASP A 34 -1.02 -18.76 19.51
N ILE A 35 -0.05 -18.03 20.06
CA ILE A 35 1.39 -18.16 19.77
C ILE A 35 2.20 -18.39 21.07
N GLY A 36 1.52 -18.72 22.17
CA GLY A 36 2.13 -18.80 23.51
C GLY A 36 3.07 -19.98 23.73
N ASP A 37 2.86 -21.09 23.03
CA ASP A 37 3.48 -22.38 23.39
C ASP A 37 4.75 -22.76 22.60
N GLY A 38 5.27 -21.87 21.78
CA GLY A 38 6.57 -22.09 21.19
C GLY A 38 6.78 -21.70 19.74
N ILE A 39 7.98 -21.96 19.22
CA ILE A 39 8.42 -21.55 17.88
C ILE A 39 7.60 -22.23 16.77
N ASN A 40 7.07 -23.41 17.01
CA ASN A 40 6.28 -24.16 16.01
C ASN A 40 4.92 -23.50 15.82
N GLU A 41 4.20 -23.15 16.90
CA GLU A 41 2.94 -22.43 16.86
C GLU A 41 3.11 -21.06 16.25
N PHE A 42 4.18 -20.34 16.63
CA PHE A 42 4.53 -19.06 16.02
C PHE A 42 4.74 -19.18 14.51
N ASN A 43 5.51 -20.18 14.05
CA ASN A 43 5.75 -20.38 12.62
C ASN A 43 4.47 -20.79 11.87
N LEU A 44 3.62 -21.60 12.48
CA LEU A 44 2.34 -22.01 11.91
C LEU A 44 1.38 -20.82 11.83
N ALA A 45 1.26 -20.02 12.89
CA ALA A 45 0.48 -18.79 12.92
C ALA A 45 0.97 -17.80 11.87
N LYS A 46 2.28 -17.56 11.79
CA LYS A 46 2.91 -16.71 10.76
C LYS A 46 2.57 -17.17 9.34
N LYS A 47 2.61 -18.48 9.06
CA LYS A 47 2.25 -19.04 7.75
C LYS A 47 0.76 -18.82 7.43
N LYS A 48 -0.13 -19.04 8.39
CA LYS A 48 -1.58 -18.83 8.23
C LYS A 48 -1.91 -17.34 8.06
N ILE A 49 -1.35 -16.47 8.91
CA ILE A 49 -1.53 -15.01 8.83
C ILE A 49 -1.05 -14.49 7.47
N ASN A 50 0.12 -14.90 7.00
CA ASN A 50 0.63 -14.51 5.68
C ASN A 50 -0.30 -14.94 4.53
N LYS A 51 -1.00 -16.06 4.66
CA LYS A 51 -2.00 -16.51 3.67
C LYS A 51 -3.27 -15.65 3.72
N ILE A 52 -3.74 -15.30 4.92
CA ILE A 52 -4.93 -14.47 5.14
C ILE A 52 -4.68 -13.01 4.72
N LEU A 53 -3.49 -12.47 5.02
CA LEU A 53 -3.12 -11.10 4.71
C LEU A 53 -2.80 -10.86 3.22
N LYS A 54 -2.60 -11.94 2.43
CA LYS A 54 -2.36 -11.78 0.98
C LYS A 54 -3.60 -11.24 0.29
N LYS A 55 -3.47 -10.05 -0.27
CA LYS A 55 -4.52 -9.41 -1.09
C LYS A 55 -4.04 -9.24 -2.52
N PRO A 56 -4.93 -9.29 -3.51
CA PRO A 56 -4.59 -8.86 -4.85
C PRO A 56 -4.26 -7.37 -4.87
N CYS A 57 -3.45 -6.94 -5.84
CA CYS A 57 -3.07 -5.56 -6.02
C CYS A 57 -3.45 -5.08 -7.43
N CYS A 58 -4.06 -3.92 -7.50
CA CYS A 58 -4.14 -3.14 -8.72
C CYS A 58 -3.04 -2.09 -8.69
N PHE A 59 -2.05 -2.24 -9.57
CA PHE A 59 -1.05 -1.23 -9.84
C PHE A 59 -1.59 -0.26 -10.88
N LEU A 60 -1.45 1.03 -10.64
CA LEU A 60 -1.93 2.08 -11.54
C LEU A 60 -0.74 2.96 -11.96
N ASP A 61 -0.59 3.24 -13.26
CA ASP A 61 0.17 4.42 -13.63
C ASP A 61 -0.59 5.67 -13.16
N ARG A 62 0.07 6.79 -13.10
CA ARG A 62 -0.54 8.05 -12.68
C ARG A 62 -1.01 8.86 -13.88
N ASP A 63 -0.06 9.28 -14.70
CA ASP A 63 -0.33 10.18 -15.83
C ASP A 63 -0.95 9.37 -16.99
N GLY A 64 -2.11 9.77 -17.47
CA GLY A 64 -2.91 9.04 -18.46
C GLY A 64 -3.89 8.02 -17.87
N VAL A 65 -3.77 7.66 -16.58
CA VAL A 65 -4.66 6.72 -15.89
C VAL A 65 -5.45 7.39 -14.76
N ILE A 66 -4.75 8.03 -13.82
CA ILE A 66 -5.37 8.72 -12.68
C ILE A 66 -5.72 10.15 -13.04
N ASN A 67 -4.84 10.82 -13.75
CA ASN A 67 -5.02 12.17 -14.25
C ASN A 67 -4.73 12.24 -15.75
N TYR A 68 -5.31 13.24 -16.41
CA TYR A 68 -4.96 13.56 -17.78
C TYR A 68 -3.44 13.80 -17.89
N ASP A 69 -2.81 13.21 -18.92
CA ASP A 69 -1.38 13.43 -19.20
C ASP A 69 -1.25 14.63 -20.15
N TYR A 70 -0.95 15.79 -19.59
CA TYR A 70 -0.62 17.01 -20.35
C TYR A 70 0.89 17.18 -20.56
N GLY A 71 1.67 16.11 -20.32
CA GLY A 71 3.13 16.16 -20.29
C GLY A 71 3.67 16.70 -18.96
N TYR A 72 4.37 15.84 -18.23
CA TYR A 72 5.08 16.19 -16.98
C TYR A 72 4.20 16.87 -15.91
N VAL A 73 3.05 16.31 -15.61
CA VAL A 73 2.16 16.82 -14.56
C VAL A 73 2.79 16.64 -13.17
N GLY A 74 3.26 17.72 -12.57
CA GLY A 74 3.95 17.72 -11.27
C GLY A 74 3.40 18.69 -10.24
N LYS A 75 2.43 19.54 -10.61
CA LYS A 75 1.85 20.57 -9.71
C LYS A 75 0.34 20.45 -9.64
N ILE A 76 -0.24 20.84 -8.49
CA ILE A 76 -1.70 20.76 -8.25
C ILE A 76 -2.47 21.51 -9.34
N LYS A 77 -2.01 22.70 -9.74
CA LYS A 77 -2.68 23.56 -10.75
C LYS A 77 -2.80 22.92 -12.14
N THR A 78 -1.93 21.96 -12.47
CA THR A 78 -1.95 21.24 -13.76
C THR A 78 -2.59 19.85 -13.66
N PHE A 79 -3.02 19.45 -12.47
CA PHE A 79 -3.62 18.15 -12.22
C PHE A 79 -5.12 18.18 -12.52
N LYS A 80 -5.60 17.25 -13.32
CA LYS A 80 -7.02 17.04 -13.59
C LYS A 80 -7.34 15.56 -13.55
N TRP A 81 -8.31 15.17 -12.74
CA TRP A 81 -8.74 13.78 -12.60
C TRP A 81 -9.27 13.21 -13.92
N MET A 82 -8.91 11.94 -14.22
CA MET A 82 -9.61 11.17 -15.25
C MET A 82 -11.04 10.85 -14.79
N PRO A 83 -12.03 10.88 -15.72
CA PRO A 83 -13.40 10.54 -15.38
C PRO A 83 -13.52 9.12 -14.81
N GLY A 84 -14.29 8.97 -13.75
CA GLY A 84 -14.58 7.66 -13.16
C GLY A 84 -13.49 7.05 -12.28
N VAL A 85 -12.24 7.55 -12.31
CA VAL A 85 -11.12 6.93 -11.60
C VAL A 85 -11.33 6.85 -10.08
N LYS A 86 -11.92 7.87 -9.45
CA LYS A 86 -12.25 7.83 -8.01
C LYS A 86 -13.24 6.72 -7.68
N LYS A 87 -14.24 6.49 -8.56
CA LYS A 87 -15.21 5.38 -8.41
C LYS A 87 -14.51 4.03 -8.56
N ALA A 88 -13.60 3.91 -9.55
CA ALA A 88 -12.83 2.68 -9.78
C ALA A 88 -11.93 2.34 -8.58
N ILE A 89 -11.18 3.31 -8.03
CA ILE A 89 -10.35 3.10 -6.82
C ILE A 89 -11.24 2.67 -5.65
N ARG A 90 -12.38 3.34 -5.42
CA ARG A 90 -13.33 2.95 -4.37
C ARG A 90 -13.85 1.51 -4.55
N TYR A 91 -14.15 1.12 -5.77
CA TYR A 91 -14.57 -0.25 -6.07
C TYR A 91 -13.47 -1.26 -5.72
N LEU A 92 -12.21 -0.99 -6.11
CA LEU A 92 -11.07 -1.83 -5.76
C LEU A 92 -10.85 -1.93 -4.25
N ASN A 93 -10.93 -0.80 -3.51
CA ASN A 93 -10.86 -0.82 -2.05
C ASN A 93 -11.96 -1.69 -1.43
N LYS A 94 -13.23 -1.57 -1.91
CA LYS A 94 -14.35 -2.42 -1.47
C LYS A 94 -14.15 -3.90 -1.78
N LYS A 95 -13.45 -4.22 -2.86
CA LYS A 95 -13.08 -5.60 -3.25
C LYS A 95 -11.80 -6.09 -2.57
N ASN A 96 -11.32 -5.37 -1.58
CA ASN A 96 -10.14 -5.70 -0.77
C ASN A 96 -8.84 -5.82 -1.58
N TYR A 97 -8.69 -5.03 -2.65
CA TYR A 97 -7.43 -4.89 -3.39
C TYR A 97 -6.53 -3.86 -2.72
N TYR A 98 -5.22 -4.11 -2.72
CA TYR A 98 -4.26 -3.02 -2.62
C TYR A 98 -4.36 -2.16 -3.88
N VAL A 99 -4.35 -0.83 -3.72
CA VAL A 99 -4.32 0.11 -4.83
C VAL A 99 -3.03 0.93 -4.73
N ILE A 100 -2.09 0.64 -5.61
CA ILE A 100 -0.73 1.17 -5.55
C ILE A 100 -0.40 1.89 -6.86
N ILE A 101 0.06 3.13 -6.76
CA ILE A 101 0.57 3.87 -7.92
C ILE A 101 2.02 3.50 -8.18
N VAL A 102 2.37 3.25 -9.46
CA VAL A 102 3.73 3.02 -9.96
C VAL A 102 3.97 3.92 -11.18
N THR A 103 4.72 5.00 -11.01
CA THR A 103 4.79 6.06 -12.03
C THR A 103 6.20 6.52 -12.37
N ASN A 104 6.45 6.75 -13.66
CA ASN A 104 7.69 7.37 -14.16
C ASN A 104 7.56 8.90 -14.09
N GLN A 105 8.41 9.56 -13.31
CA GLN A 105 8.36 11.00 -13.07
C GLN A 105 9.64 11.70 -13.58
N ALA A 106 9.91 11.55 -14.88
CA ALA A 106 11.08 12.15 -15.53
C ALA A 106 11.09 13.69 -15.51
N GLY A 107 9.93 14.34 -15.30
CA GLY A 107 9.84 15.78 -15.12
C GLY A 107 10.73 16.31 -13.99
N ILE A 108 10.98 15.49 -12.95
CA ILE A 108 11.92 15.80 -11.88
C ILE A 108 13.36 15.81 -12.43
N ALA A 109 13.72 14.79 -13.22
CA ALA A 109 15.04 14.72 -13.86
C ALA A 109 15.30 15.87 -14.84
N TYR A 110 14.27 16.39 -15.47
CA TYR A 110 14.35 17.52 -16.40
C TYR A 110 14.24 18.89 -15.73
N GLY A 111 13.94 18.92 -14.40
CA GLY A 111 13.80 20.17 -13.64
C GLY A 111 12.50 20.93 -13.88
N TYR A 112 11.47 20.29 -14.46
CA TYR A 112 10.15 20.93 -14.68
C TYR A 112 9.37 21.11 -13.39
N TYR A 113 9.62 20.27 -12.39
CA TYR A 113 9.12 20.35 -11.02
C TYR A 113 10.03 19.55 -10.09
N SER A 114 9.97 19.87 -8.80
CA SER A 114 10.79 19.25 -7.76
C SER A 114 10.13 17.99 -7.17
N GLU A 115 10.90 17.20 -6.41
CA GLU A 115 10.35 16.14 -5.57
C GLU A 115 9.32 16.71 -4.55
N LYS A 116 9.56 17.92 -4.04
CA LYS A 116 8.62 18.62 -3.13
C LYS A 116 7.27 18.87 -3.81
N ASP A 117 7.27 19.36 -5.06
CA ASP A 117 6.05 19.55 -5.84
C ASP A 117 5.31 18.23 -6.04
N PHE A 118 6.06 17.16 -6.36
CA PHE A 118 5.51 15.81 -6.51
C PHE A 118 4.85 15.31 -5.21
N TYR A 119 5.50 15.47 -4.05
CA TYR A 119 4.92 15.08 -2.77
C TYR A 119 3.69 15.93 -2.41
N ASN A 120 3.71 17.23 -2.68
CA ASN A 120 2.56 18.11 -2.47
C ASN A 120 1.36 17.68 -3.33
N LEU A 121 1.61 17.33 -4.61
CA LEU A 121 0.57 16.81 -5.50
C LEU A 121 0.00 15.48 -4.98
N ASN A 122 0.85 14.57 -4.50
CA ASN A 122 0.38 13.29 -3.96
C ASN A 122 -0.43 13.46 -2.68
N SER A 123 -0.09 14.43 -1.83
CA SER A 123 -0.87 14.78 -0.64
C SER A 123 -2.25 15.31 -1.05
N TYR A 124 -2.32 16.17 -2.06
CA TYR A 124 -3.58 16.64 -2.62
C TYR A 124 -4.44 15.50 -3.21
N ILE A 125 -3.82 14.56 -3.95
CA ILE A 125 -4.51 13.37 -4.50
C ILE A 125 -5.11 12.54 -3.37
N ARG A 126 -4.35 12.27 -2.31
CA ARG A 126 -4.80 11.48 -1.15
C ARG A 126 -5.95 12.16 -0.41
N SER A 127 -5.84 13.45 -0.14
CA SER A 127 -6.86 14.25 0.51
C SER A 127 -8.19 14.19 -0.27
N ASN A 128 -8.14 14.42 -1.58
CA ASN A 128 -9.32 14.35 -2.46
C ASN A 128 -9.98 12.96 -2.54
N LEU A 129 -9.22 11.89 -2.29
CA LEU A 129 -9.76 10.52 -2.24
C LEU A 129 -10.40 10.25 -0.88
N SER A 130 -9.81 10.71 0.22
CA SER A 130 -10.27 10.45 1.59
C SER A 130 -11.68 10.98 1.86
N GLU A 131 -12.07 12.10 1.25
CA GLU A 131 -13.44 12.64 1.31
C GLU A 131 -14.51 11.61 0.94
N GLY A 132 -14.17 10.64 0.08
CA GLY A 132 -15.05 9.56 -0.35
C GLY A 132 -14.80 8.21 0.32
N LYS A 133 -14.06 8.13 1.44
CA LYS A 133 -13.59 6.86 2.04
C LYS A 133 -12.86 5.98 1.03
N THR A 134 -12.08 6.62 0.15
CA THR A 134 -11.31 6.00 -0.93
C THR A 134 -9.84 6.29 -0.65
N TYR A 135 -8.96 5.33 -0.85
CA TYR A 135 -7.55 5.50 -0.49
C TYR A 135 -6.60 4.80 -1.47
N LEU A 136 -5.34 5.24 -1.43
CA LEU A 136 -4.21 4.61 -2.07
C LEU A 136 -3.28 4.05 -1.00
N ASP A 137 -2.94 2.78 -1.10
CA ASP A 137 -2.04 2.13 -0.14
C ASP A 137 -0.62 2.70 -0.23
N LYS A 138 -0.09 2.87 -1.44
CA LYS A 138 1.25 3.42 -1.66
C LYS A 138 1.38 4.09 -3.01
N ILE A 139 2.39 4.96 -3.12
CA ILE A 139 2.83 5.57 -4.37
C ILE A 139 4.33 5.34 -4.50
N TYR A 140 4.74 4.60 -5.52
CA TYR A 140 6.14 4.45 -5.92
C TYR A 140 6.37 5.27 -7.18
N PHE A 141 7.53 5.90 -7.27
CA PHE A 141 7.87 6.70 -8.44
C PHE A 141 9.35 6.54 -8.80
N CYS A 142 9.64 6.80 -10.06
CA CYS A 142 11.01 6.87 -10.58
C CYS A 142 11.30 8.30 -11.05
N PRO A 143 12.14 9.07 -10.35
CA PRO A 143 12.55 10.40 -10.77
C PRO A 143 13.70 10.37 -11.79
N TYR A 144 14.28 9.19 -12.05
CA TYR A 144 15.52 9.06 -12.82
C TYR A 144 15.29 8.98 -14.31
N HIS A 145 16.23 9.60 -15.09
CA HIS A 145 16.28 9.48 -16.53
C HIS A 145 17.72 9.62 -17.04
N ILE A 146 18.12 8.81 -18.04
CA ILE A 146 19.48 8.85 -18.61
C ILE A 146 19.84 10.20 -19.24
N ARG A 147 18.84 10.91 -19.80
CA ARG A 147 18.98 12.23 -20.40
C ARG A 147 18.75 13.38 -19.42
N SER A 148 18.82 13.13 -18.11
CA SER A 148 18.64 14.19 -17.10
C SER A 148 19.72 15.26 -17.21
N LYS A 149 19.31 16.53 -17.09
CA LYS A 149 20.21 17.67 -16.93
C LYS A 149 20.73 17.80 -15.49
N ILE A 150 20.04 17.21 -14.53
CA ILE A 150 20.38 17.26 -13.09
C ILE A 150 21.19 16.01 -12.74
N LYS A 151 22.46 16.19 -12.34
CA LYS A 151 23.41 15.09 -12.05
C LYS A 151 22.83 14.03 -11.11
N LYS A 152 22.13 14.45 -10.03
CA LYS A 152 21.48 13.56 -9.04
C LYS A 152 20.52 12.56 -9.69
N TYR A 153 19.82 12.93 -10.74
CA TYR A 153 18.79 12.11 -11.40
C TYR A 153 19.25 11.47 -12.71
N LYS A 154 20.50 11.75 -13.15
CA LYS A 154 21.05 11.20 -14.39
C LYS A 154 21.57 9.79 -14.16
N LYS A 155 20.70 8.80 -14.30
CA LYS A 155 21.09 7.38 -14.26
C LYS A 155 20.07 6.48 -14.95
N ASN A 156 20.54 5.34 -15.43
CA ASN A 156 19.68 4.23 -15.77
C ASN A 156 19.22 3.56 -14.47
N SER A 157 17.93 3.33 -14.31
CA SER A 157 17.37 2.80 -13.06
C SER A 157 16.35 1.73 -13.33
N GLN A 158 16.47 0.61 -12.66
CA GLN A 158 15.46 -0.47 -12.64
C GLN A 158 14.12 -0.03 -12.05
N LEU A 159 14.07 1.11 -11.35
CA LEU A 159 12.79 1.70 -10.91
C LEU A 159 11.98 2.25 -12.08
N ARG A 160 12.66 2.64 -13.21
CA ARG A 160 11.97 3.21 -14.36
C ARG A 160 11.32 2.11 -15.19
N LYS A 161 9.98 2.16 -15.34
CA LYS A 161 9.24 1.29 -16.26
C LYS A 161 9.81 1.41 -17.70
N PRO A 162 10.07 0.30 -18.41
CA PRO A 162 9.59 -1.06 -18.16
C PRO A 162 10.37 -1.86 -17.09
N GLY A 163 11.35 -1.26 -16.41
CA GLY A 163 12.02 -1.92 -15.28
C GLY A 163 11.03 -2.22 -14.14
N THR A 164 11.14 -3.41 -13.55
CA THR A 164 10.20 -3.93 -12.53
C THR A 164 10.53 -3.47 -11.10
N GLY A 165 11.47 -2.55 -10.92
CA GLY A 165 11.98 -2.17 -9.59
C GLY A 165 10.93 -1.62 -8.63
N MET A 166 9.93 -0.86 -9.14
CA MET A 166 8.82 -0.36 -8.30
C MET A 166 7.90 -1.50 -7.87
N LEU A 167 7.59 -2.45 -8.78
CA LEU A 167 6.79 -3.63 -8.46
C LEU A 167 7.49 -4.52 -7.43
N LYS A 168 8.81 -4.77 -7.61
CA LYS A 168 9.61 -5.53 -6.64
C LYS A 168 9.58 -4.91 -5.24
N LYS A 169 9.66 -3.58 -5.15
CA LYS A 169 9.49 -2.86 -3.87
C LYS A 169 8.11 -3.10 -3.27
N ALA A 170 7.05 -2.98 -4.07
CA ALA A 170 5.69 -3.22 -3.60
C ALA A 170 5.49 -4.66 -3.09
N PHE A 171 6.03 -5.67 -3.79
CA PHE A 171 5.98 -7.06 -3.34
C PHE A 171 6.80 -7.33 -2.06
N LYS A 172 7.81 -6.50 -1.76
CA LYS A 172 8.55 -6.56 -0.50
C LYS A 172 7.78 -5.89 0.64
N ASP A 173 7.13 -4.76 0.36
CA ASP A 173 6.49 -3.92 1.38
C ASP A 173 5.07 -4.41 1.74
N PHE A 174 4.42 -5.19 0.86
CA PHE A 174 3.04 -5.64 1.00
C PHE A 174 2.89 -7.15 0.74
N HIS A 175 1.97 -7.78 1.44
CA HIS A 175 1.61 -9.19 1.20
C HIS A 175 0.70 -9.32 -0.04
N ILE A 176 1.28 -9.19 -1.23
CA ILE A 176 0.54 -9.18 -2.49
C ILE A 176 0.36 -10.60 -3.06
N LEU A 177 -0.88 -10.92 -3.43
CA LEU A 177 -1.23 -12.13 -4.18
C LEU A 177 -1.01 -11.89 -5.67
N LYS A 178 0.20 -12.21 -6.18
CA LYS A 178 0.62 -11.92 -7.55
C LYS A 178 -0.33 -12.47 -8.62
N SER A 179 -0.81 -13.72 -8.46
CA SER A 179 -1.66 -14.40 -9.45
C SER A 179 -3.02 -13.72 -9.71
N LYS A 180 -3.45 -12.82 -8.83
CA LYS A 180 -4.70 -12.06 -8.95
C LYS A 180 -4.45 -10.55 -9.05
N SER A 181 -3.19 -10.16 -9.25
CA SER A 181 -2.78 -8.75 -9.37
C SER A 181 -2.56 -8.36 -10.81
N PHE A 182 -2.77 -7.10 -11.13
CA PHE A 182 -2.61 -6.56 -12.47
C PHE A 182 -2.13 -5.10 -12.43
N LEU A 183 -1.63 -4.63 -13.58
CA LEU A 183 -1.22 -3.25 -13.77
C LEU A 183 -2.07 -2.62 -14.88
N ILE A 184 -2.51 -1.38 -14.65
CA ILE A 184 -3.19 -0.54 -15.63
C ILE A 184 -2.27 0.64 -15.95
N GLY A 185 -1.98 0.83 -17.22
CA GLY A 185 -1.19 1.94 -17.75
C GLY A 185 -1.62 2.29 -19.16
N ASP A 186 -1.20 3.44 -19.65
CA ASP A 186 -1.50 3.96 -20.98
C ASP A 186 -0.33 3.81 -21.98
N LYS A 187 0.83 3.32 -21.50
CA LYS A 187 2.06 3.21 -22.29
C LYS A 187 2.55 1.77 -22.40
N ILE A 188 3.22 1.44 -23.50
CA ILE A 188 3.86 0.13 -23.71
C ILE A 188 4.80 -0.23 -22.54
N SER A 189 5.47 0.76 -21.93
CA SER A 189 6.34 0.53 -20.78
C SER A 189 5.61 -0.03 -19.56
N ASP A 190 4.30 0.14 -19.46
CA ASP A 190 3.46 -0.42 -18.40
C ASP A 190 3.15 -1.88 -18.67
N ALA A 191 2.83 -2.20 -19.92
CA ALA A 191 2.55 -3.57 -20.33
C ALA A 191 3.78 -4.49 -20.26
N LEU A 192 4.98 -3.93 -20.42
CA LEU A 192 6.26 -4.65 -20.36
C LEU A 192 6.85 -4.77 -18.94
N CYS A 193 6.17 -4.29 -17.92
CA CYS A 193 6.58 -4.30 -16.51
C CYS A 193 6.18 -5.63 -15.78
#